data_eaf715195172bd3e0a7eb4847675cc14
#
_entry.id   eaf715195172bd3e0a7eb4847675cc14
#
_cell.length_a   1.000
_cell.length_b   1.000
_cell.length_c   1.000
_cell.angle_alpha   90.00
_cell.angle_beta   90.00
_cell.angle_gamma   90.00
#
_symmetry.space_group_name_H-M   'P 1'
#
loop_
_entity.id
_entity.type
_entity.pdbx_description
1 polymer ?
#
loop_
_entity_poly.entity_id
_entity_poly.type
_entity_poly.pdbx_seq_one_letter_code
_entity_poly.pdbx_strand_id
1 'polypeptide(L)'
;ATSEQVPSSVGLGVLMNKDNTVEQAGGFIIQLMPDAKEETIEKLEARIKEVKSVTQLLEEGMTPEEILEHILGDMGLEILDKTPTEFYCNCSKERVAMAIMSVGKDEIDQMIEEGNPIEVKCHFCNTAYNFSIDDLKHLRELCEKRR
;
A
#
# COMPACT_ATOMS: atom_id res chain seq x y z
N ALA A 1 -5.04 -8.47 14.19
CA ALA A 1 -6.40 -8.30 14.51
C ALA A 1 -7.24 -9.58 14.29
N THR A 2 -8.23 -9.56 13.40
CA THR A 2 -9.20 -10.68 13.31
C THR A 2 -8.57 -12.02 12.89
N SER A 3 -7.54 -12.00 12.06
CA SER A 3 -6.84 -13.21 11.58
C SER A 3 -5.93 -13.84 12.64
N GLU A 4 -5.33 -13.04 13.52
CA GLU A 4 -4.38 -13.50 14.54
C GLU A 4 -5.04 -13.68 15.90
N GLN A 5 -6.28 -13.22 16.07
CA GLN A 5 -7.05 -13.27 17.32
C GLN A 5 -6.34 -12.64 18.54
N VAL A 6 -5.46 -11.66 18.28
CA VAL A 6 -4.72 -10.92 19.31
C VAL A 6 -5.40 -9.57 19.54
N PRO A 7 -5.65 -9.18 20.80
CA PRO A 7 -6.12 -7.83 21.10
C PRO A 7 -5.16 -6.79 20.54
N SER A 8 -5.65 -5.89 19.69
CA SER A 8 -4.80 -4.92 19.01
C SER A 8 -5.49 -3.59 18.84
N SER A 9 -4.70 -2.52 18.92
CA SER A 9 -5.10 -1.16 18.58
C SER A 9 -4.36 -0.70 17.34
N VAL A 10 -5.06 -0.05 16.40
CA VAL A 10 -4.51 0.42 15.14
C VAL A 10 -4.85 1.89 14.96
N GLY A 11 -3.83 2.69 14.75
CA GLY A 11 -3.98 4.09 14.34
C GLY A 11 -3.44 4.26 12.92
N LEU A 12 -4.27 4.74 11.99
CA LEU A 12 -3.88 5.03 10.62
C LEU A 12 -4.32 6.43 10.24
N GLY A 13 -3.53 7.11 9.43
CA GLY A 13 -3.88 8.43 8.94
C GLY A 13 -3.23 8.76 7.61
N VAL A 14 -3.97 9.46 6.76
CA VAL A 14 -3.47 10.04 5.51
C VAL A 14 -3.94 11.48 5.44
N LEU A 15 -3.03 12.41 5.25
CA LEU A 15 -3.30 13.81 4.99
C LEU A 15 -3.05 14.10 3.51
N MET A 16 -4.04 14.71 2.87
CA MET A 16 -4.00 14.99 1.43
C MET A 16 -3.87 16.49 1.20
N ASN A 17 -3.03 16.86 0.24
CA ASN A 17 -2.96 18.20 -0.30
C ASN A 17 -4.20 18.54 -1.15
N LYS A 18 -4.40 19.83 -1.46
CA LYS A 18 -5.51 20.31 -2.31
C LYS A 18 -5.44 19.79 -3.75
N ASP A 19 -4.28 19.38 -4.21
CA ASP A 19 -4.04 18.79 -5.54
C ASP A 19 -4.20 17.26 -5.58
N ASN A 20 -4.72 16.65 -4.49
CA ASN A 20 -4.87 15.22 -4.29
C ASN A 20 -3.56 14.42 -4.20
N THR A 21 -2.44 15.08 -3.93
CA THR A 21 -1.21 14.37 -3.53
C THR A 21 -1.22 14.08 -2.04
N VAL A 22 -0.53 13.02 -1.62
CA VAL A 22 -0.37 12.69 -0.20
C VAL A 22 0.66 13.63 0.41
N GLU A 23 0.28 14.37 1.46
CA GLU A 23 1.18 15.22 2.22
C GLU A 23 1.87 14.42 3.33
N GLN A 24 1.07 13.69 4.12
CA GLN A 24 1.53 12.84 5.20
C GLN A 24 0.73 11.55 5.22
N ALA A 25 1.40 10.43 5.47
CA ALA A 25 0.74 9.16 5.68
C ALA A 25 1.53 8.32 6.69
N GLY A 26 0.84 7.66 7.59
CA GLY A 26 1.48 6.78 8.55
C GLY A 26 0.49 6.08 9.44
N GLY A 27 1.02 5.26 10.35
CA GLY A 27 0.20 4.54 11.30
C GLY A 27 1.03 3.74 12.28
N PHE A 28 0.34 3.16 13.26
CA PHE A 28 0.90 2.21 14.19
C PHE A 28 -0.05 1.05 14.41
N ILE A 29 0.50 -0.09 14.81
CA ILE A 29 -0.24 -1.25 15.30
C ILE A 29 0.37 -1.62 16.64
N ILE A 30 -0.45 -1.69 17.67
CA ILE A 30 -0.08 -2.16 18.99
C ILE A 30 -0.83 -3.45 19.27
N GLN A 31 -0.11 -4.50 19.64
CA GLN A 31 -0.65 -5.81 19.96
C GLN A 31 -0.29 -6.19 21.39
N LEU A 32 -1.27 -6.70 22.14
CA LEU A 32 -1.04 -7.19 23.50
C LEU A 32 -0.49 -8.62 23.46
N MET A 33 0.59 -8.84 24.19
CA MET A 33 1.08 -10.19 24.42
C MET A 33 0.15 -10.96 25.37
N PRO A 34 0.05 -12.30 25.28
CA PRO A 34 -0.89 -13.08 26.10
C PRO A 34 -0.70 -12.95 27.60
N ASP A 35 0.50 -12.60 28.05
CA ASP A 35 0.89 -12.41 29.45
C ASP A 35 0.96 -10.95 29.90
N ALA A 36 0.39 -10.03 29.09
CA ALA A 36 0.35 -8.60 29.44
C ALA A 36 -0.41 -8.38 30.73
N LYS A 37 0.20 -7.61 31.66
CA LYS A 37 -0.40 -7.28 32.95
C LYS A 37 -1.56 -6.29 32.77
N GLU A 38 -2.60 -6.43 33.57
CA GLU A 38 -3.77 -5.54 33.55
C GLU A 38 -3.39 -4.08 33.71
N GLU A 39 -2.45 -3.77 34.62
CA GLU A 39 -1.93 -2.42 34.82
C GLU A 39 -1.32 -1.81 33.54
N THR A 40 -0.63 -2.65 32.74
CA THR A 40 -0.05 -2.21 31.46
C THR A 40 -1.14 -1.94 30.43
N ILE A 41 -2.18 -2.77 30.41
CA ILE A 41 -3.32 -2.63 29.52
C ILE A 41 -4.07 -1.32 29.82
N GLU A 42 -4.39 -1.06 31.08
CA GLU A 42 -5.08 0.15 31.51
C GLU A 42 -4.29 1.42 31.16
N LYS A 43 -2.97 1.42 31.39
CA LYS A 43 -2.10 2.54 31.01
C LYS A 43 -2.10 2.78 29.51
N LEU A 44 -1.98 1.69 28.72
CA LEU A 44 -1.96 1.76 27.26
C LEU A 44 -3.29 2.31 26.74
N GLU A 45 -4.42 1.81 27.24
CA GLU A 45 -5.74 2.31 26.85
C GLU A 45 -5.94 3.79 27.15
N ALA A 46 -5.47 4.25 28.32
CA ALA A 46 -5.53 5.66 28.68
C ALA A 46 -4.70 6.52 27.70
N ARG A 47 -3.48 6.08 27.42
CA ARG A 47 -2.60 6.78 26.47
C ARG A 47 -3.17 6.84 25.06
N ILE A 48 -3.65 5.72 24.50
CA ILE A 48 -4.21 5.68 23.15
C ILE A 48 -5.41 6.63 23.01
N LYS A 49 -6.21 6.79 24.06
CA LYS A 49 -7.35 7.74 24.05
C LYS A 49 -6.92 9.21 24.01
N GLU A 50 -5.73 9.52 24.52
CA GLU A 50 -5.18 10.89 24.56
C GLU A 50 -4.32 11.24 23.36
N VAL A 51 -3.87 10.22 22.59
CA VAL A 51 -3.01 10.43 21.43
C VAL A 51 -3.75 11.22 20.35
N LYS A 52 -3.11 12.28 19.87
CA LYS A 52 -3.54 13.01 18.67
C LYS A 52 -3.59 12.08 17.47
N SER A 53 -4.28 12.50 16.39
CA SER A 53 -4.26 11.72 15.16
C SER A 53 -2.81 11.54 14.65
N VAL A 54 -2.54 10.38 14.05
CA VAL A 54 -1.21 10.09 13.48
C VAL A 54 -0.78 11.16 12.48
N THR A 55 -1.71 11.68 11.68
CA THR A 55 -1.43 12.75 10.73
C THR A 55 -0.99 14.05 11.40
N GLN A 56 -1.58 14.40 12.55
CA GLN A 56 -1.14 15.58 13.29
C GLN A 56 0.27 15.41 13.86
N LEU A 57 0.61 14.23 14.38
CA LEU A 57 1.96 13.96 14.90
C LEU A 57 3.01 14.03 13.77
N LEU A 58 2.68 13.49 12.58
CA LEU A 58 3.53 13.59 11.42
C LEU A 58 3.66 15.02 10.88
N GLU A 59 2.58 15.81 10.89
CA GLU A 59 2.58 17.21 10.49
C GLU A 59 3.41 18.08 11.45
N GLU A 60 3.46 17.75 12.75
CA GLU A 60 4.35 18.31 13.75
C GLU A 60 5.82 17.93 13.53
N GLY A 61 6.12 17.06 12.54
CA GLY A 61 7.46 16.64 12.14
C GLY A 61 8.02 15.45 12.93
N MET A 62 7.19 14.73 13.68
CA MET A 62 7.64 13.57 14.43
C MET A 62 8.02 12.42 13.54
N THR A 63 9.14 11.79 13.82
CA THR A 63 9.55 10.53 13.24
C THR A 63 8.72 9.36 13.79
N PRO A 64 8.68 8.19 13.11
CA PRO A 64 8.01 7.01 13.65
C PRO A 64 8.48 6.63 15.06
N GLU A 65 9.77 6.76 15.34
CA GLU A 65 10.35 6.48 16.64
C GLU A 65 9.84 7.45 17.71
N GLU A 66 9.76 8.75 17.40
CA GLU A 66 9.24 9.76 18.31
C GLU A 66 7.75 9.57 18.58
N ILE A 67 6.98 9.09 17.59
CA ILE A 67 5.58 8.72 17.78
C ILE A 67 5.47 7.53 18.75
N LEU A 68 6.31 6.51 18.59
CA LEU A 68 6.35 5.37 19.52
C LEU A 68 6.75 5.82 20.93
N GLU A 69 7.76 6.67 21.06
CA GLU A 69 8.18 7.24 22.34
C GLU A 69 7.06 8.06 22.98
N HIS A 70 6.31 8.84 22.20
CA HIS A 70 5.18 9.62 22.68
C HIS A 70 4.04 8.73 23.25
N ILE A 71 3.81 7.56 22.64
CA ILE A 71 2.76 6.63 23.06
C ILE A 71 3.22 5.71 24.18
N LEU A 72 4.46 5.19 24.13
CA LEU A 72 4.95 4.05 24.91
C LEU A 72 6.17 4.35 25.78
N GLY A 73 6.76 5.56 25.69
CA GLY A 73 8.07 5.84 26.30
C GLY A 73 8.17 5.56 27.79
N ASP A 74 7.09 5.82 28.55
CA ASP A 74 7.02 5.55 29.99
C ASP A 74 6.73 4.06 30.33
N MET A 75 6.60 3.21 29.31
CA MET A 75 6.38 1.76 29.45
C MET A 75 7.64 0.92 29.16
N GLY A 76 8.80 1.58 28.98
CA GLY A 76 10.07 0.91 28.67
C GLY A 76 10.17 0.50 27.21
N LEU A 77 9.87 1.41 26.29
CA LEU A 77 10.00 1.18 24.85
C LEU A 77 11.41 0.71 24.47
N GLU A 78 11.48 -0.35 23.69
CA GLU A 78 12.71 -0.84 23.05
C GLU A 78 12.49 -0.94 21.55
N ILE A 79 13.29 -0.22 20.76
CA ILE A 79 13.23 -0.27 19.30
C ILE A 79 14.14 -1.43 18.84
N LEU A 80 13.52 -2.50 18.37
CA LEU A 80 14.24 -3.73 17.99
C LEU A 80 14.79 -3.66 16.57
N ASP A 81 14.07 -3.03 15.63
CA ASP A 81 14.45 -2.94 14.22
C ASP A 81 13.89 -1.68 13.56
N LYS A 82 14.54 -1.27 12.47
CA LYS A 82 14.12 -0.16 11.62
C LYS A 82 14.31 -0.53 10.15
N THR A 83 13.21 -0.73 9.45
CA THR A 83 13.21 -1.08 8.03
C THR A 83 12.81 0.12 7.18
N PRO A 84 13.66 0.55 6.22
CA PRO A 84 13.28 1.58 5.25
C PRO A 84 12.07 1.12 4.44
N THR A 85 11.10 2.01 4.27
CA THR A 85 9.89 1.76 3.49
C THR A 85 9.72 2.83 2.43
N GLU A 86 9.21 2.41 1.25
CA GLU A 86 8.89 3.32 0.16
C GLU A 86 7.63 2.87 -0.58
N PHE A 87 6.98 3.81 -1.27
CA PHE A 87 5.94 3.44 -2.22
C PHE A 87 6.60 2.86 -3.46
N TYR A 88 6.44 1.55 -3.66
CA TYR A 88 7.01 0.84 -4.79
C TYR A 88 5.95 0.04 -5.53
N CYS A 89 5.90 0.21 -6.86
CA CYS A 89 5.10 -0.63 -7.72
C CYS A 89 5.99 -1.30 -8.78
N ASN A 90 5.94 -2.60 -8.84
CA ASN A 90 6.71 -3.39 -9.80
C ASN A 90 5.98 -3.58 -11.14
N CYS A 91 4.98 -2.75 -11.46
CA CYS A 91 4.34 -2.77 -12.76
C CYS A 91 5.30 -2.28 -13.85
N SER A 92 5.15 -2.85 -15.04
CA SER A 92 5.87 -2.41 -16.24
C SER A 92 5.03 -2.67 -17.48
N LYS A 93 5.38 -2.04 -18.62
CA LYS A 93 4.68 -2.27 -19.91
C LYS A 93 4.72 -3.75 -20.29
N GLU A 94 5.83 -4.44 -20.02
CA GLU A 94 6.00 -5.86 -20.32
C GLU A 94 5.07 -6.75 -19.48
N ARG A 95 4.91 -6.41 -18.18
CA ARG A 95 3.99 -7.15 -17.29
C ARG A 95 2.54 -6.96 -17.72
N VAL A 96 2.16 -5.73 -18.08
CA VAL A 96 0.83 -5.44 -18.60
C VAL A 96 0.61 -6.12 -19.94
N ALA A 97 1.61 -6.15 -20.83
CA ALA A 97 1.57 -6.89 -22.07
C ALA A 97 1.34 -8.40 -21.87
N MET A 98 1.99 -9.00 -20.86
CA MET A 98 1.74 -10.40 -20.48
C MET A 98 0.30 -10.61 -19.98
N ALA A 99 -0.27 -9.65 -19.26
CA ALA A 99 -1.65 -9.71 -18.83
C ALA A 99 -2.62 -9.63 -20.04
N ILE A 100 -2.36 -8.74 -21.00
CA ILE A 100 -3.13 -8.69 -22.25
C ILE A 100 -3.04 -10.02 -23.02
N MET A 101 -1.85 -10.61 -23.13
CA MET A 101 -1.70 -11.92 -23.79
C MET A 101 -2.48 -13.04 -23.07
N SER A 102 -2.71 -12.92 -21.75
CA SER A 102 -3.44 -13.93 -20.98
C SER A 102 -4.96 -13.90 -21.17
N VAL A 103 -5.54 -12.82 -21.71
CA VAL A 103 -6.98 -12.78 -22.04
C VAL A 103 -7.33 -13.65 -23.24
N GLY A 104 -6.33 -13.96 -24.06
CA GLY A 104 -6.51 -14.87 -25.20
C GLY A 104 -6.44 -14.15 -26.54
N LYS A 105 -6.27 -14.98 -27.57
CA LYS A 105 -6.02 -14.52 -28.94
C LYS A 105 -7.24 -13.85 -29.56
N ASP A 106 -8.41 -14.40 -29.33
CA ASP A 106 -9.67 -13.93 -29.92
C ASP A 106 -10.00 -12.52 -29.41
N GLU A 107 -9.75 -12.26 -28.14
CA GLU A 107 -9.92 -10.94 -27.53
C GLU A 107 -8.93 -9.91 -28.10
N ILE A 108 -7.66 -10.33 -28.33
CA ILE A 108 -6.66 -9.44 -28.94
C ILE A 108 -7.03 -9.15 -30.39
N ASP A 109 -7.51 -10.14 -31.15
CA ASP A 109 -7.97 -9.95 -32.52
C ASP A 109 -9.15 -8.96 -32.58
N GLN A 110 -10.10 -9.05 -31.62
CA GLN A 110 -11.20 -8.09 -31.51
C GLN A 110 -10.69 -6.67 -31.23
N MET A 111 -9.74 -6.51 -30.27
CA MET A 111 -9.13 -5.20 -29.98
C MET A 111 -8.44 -4.60 -31.23
N ILE A 112 -7.81 -5.42 -32.05
CA ILE A 112 -7.18 -4.99 -33.31
C ILE A 112 -8.23 -4.55 -34.33
N GLU A 113 -9.33 -5.30 -34.45
CA GLU A 113 -10.44 -4.98 -35.38
C GLU A 113 -11.15 -3.68 -35.02
N GLU A 114 -11.29 -3.38 -33.73
CA GLU A 114 -11.85 -2.10 -33.24
C GLU A 114 -11.01 -0.89 -33.68
N GLY A 115 -9.73 -1.10 -33.99
CA GLY A 115 -8.84 -0.10 -34.59
C GLY A 115 -8.44 1.04 -33.67
N ASN A 116 -8.68 0.93 -32.36
CA ASN A 116 -8.34 1.95 -31.36
C ASN A 116 -7.17 1.49 -30.49
N PRO A 117 -6.23 2.40 -30.16
CA PRO A 117 -5.21 2.10 -29.15
C PRO A 117 -5.90 1.87 -27.80
N ILE A 118 -5.39 0.95 -26.99
CA ILE A 118 -5.89 0.67 -25.66
C ILE A 118 -5.00 1.30 -24.58
N GLU A 119 -5.63 1.80 -23.52
CA GLU A 119 -4.97 2.23 -22.30
C GLU A 119 -5.29 1.26 -21.17
N VAL A 120 -4.25 0.75 -20.52
CA VAL A 120 -4.40 -0.09 -19.34
C VAL A 120 -3.74 0.60 -18.15
N LYS A 121 -4.50 0.83 -17.09
CA LYS A 121 -4.01 1.44 -15.86
C LYS A 121 -3.66 0.41 -14.80
N CYS A 122 -2.52 0.59 -14.17
CA CYS A 122 -2.17 -0.19 -12.99
C CYS A 122 -3.08 0.17 -11.83
N HIS A 123 -3.84 -0.78 -11.29
CA HIS A 123 -4.75 -0.53 -10.17
C HIS A 123 -4.05 -0.13 -8.87
N PHE A 124 -2.74 -0.40 -8.74
CA PHE A 124 -1.98 -0.07 -7.53
C PHE A 124 -1.41 1.35 -7.59
N CYS A 125 -0.74 1.74 -8.68
CA CYS A 125 -0.05 3.03 -8.79
C CYS A 125 -0.68 4.00 -9.80
N ASN A 126 -1.76 3.62 -10.48
CA ASN A 126 -2.46 4.38 -11.53
C ASN A 126 -1.61 4.74 -12.76
N THR A 127 -0.40 4.19 -12.89
CA THR A 127 0.39 4.38 -14.11
C THR A 127 -0.36 3.85 -15.32
N ALA A 128 -0.51 4.69 -16.34
CA ALA A 128 -1.18 4.33 -17.59
C ALA A 128 -0.17 3.79 -18.60
N TYR A 129 -0.49 2.65 -19.20
CA TYR A 129 0.27 2.01 -20.26
C TYR A 129 -0.56 1.98 -21.53
N ASN A 130 -0.04 2.63 -22.57
CA ASN A 130 -0.70 2.69 -23.87
C ASN A 130 -0.12 1.65 -24.82
N PHE A 131 -1.01 0.93 -25.51
CA PHE A 131 -0.69 -0.04 -26.53
C PHE A 131 -1.32 0.38 -27.85
N SER A 132 -0.48 0.61 -28.85
CA SER A 132 -0.90 0.88 -30.21
C SER A 132 -1.43 -0.39 -30.87
N ILE A 133 -2.09 -0.24 -32.02
CA ILE A 133 -2.52 -1.39 -32.84
C ILE A 133 -1.33 -2.26 -33.24
N ASP A 134 -0.17 -1.68 -33.51
CA ASP A 134 1.03 -2.45 -33.87
C ASP A 134 1.59 -3.18 -32.66
N ASP A 135 1.53 -2.60 -31.44
CA ASP A 135 1.85 -3.33 -30.20
C ASP A 135 0.94 -4.55 -30.05
N LEU A 136 -0.38 -4.39 -30.25
CA LEU A 136 -1.35 -5.49 -30.13
C LEU A 136 -1.11 -6.60 -31.16
N LYS A 137 -0.80 -6.26 -32.43
CA LYS A 137 -0.43 -7.23 -33.45
C LYS A 137 0.81 -8.01 -33.04
N HIS A 138 1.81 -7.33 -32.51
CA HIS A 138 3.02 -7.99 -32.00
C HIS A 138 2.72 -8.95 -30.85
N LEU A 139 1.89 -8.54 -29.88
CA LEU A 139 1.47 -9.41 -28.77
C LEU A 139 0.70 -10.62 -29.26
N ARG A 140 -0.15 -10.43 -30.24
CA ARG A 140 -0.89 -11.53 -30.91
C ARG A 140 0.03 -12.56 -31.54
N GLU A 141 1.09 -12.13 -32.26
CA GLU A 141 2.11 -13.01 -32.82
C GLU A 141 2.88 -13.79 -31.76
N LEU A 142 3.20 -13.14 -30.63
CA LEU A 142 3.86 -13.80 -29.50
C LEU A 142 2.99 -14.88 -28.85
N CYS A 143 1.67 -14.70 -28.84
CA CYS A 143 0.73 -15.73 -28.38
C CYS A 143 0.78 -17.01 -29.24
N GLU A 144 1.09 -16.90 -30.57
CA GLU A 144 1.22 -18.06 -31.46
C GLU A 144 2.49 -18.87 -31.20
N LYS A 145 3.59 -18.21 -30.85
CA LYS A 145 4.89 -18.84 -30.60
C LYS A 145 5.01 -19.55 -29.24
N ARG A 146 4.06 -19.36 -28.36
CA ARG A 146 4.04 -19.97 -27.00
C ARG A 146 3.30 -21.31 -26.92
N ARG A 147 2.77 -21.80 -28.03
CA ARG A 147 2.25 -23.15 -28.17
C ARG A 147 3.34 -24.05 -28.75
#